data_2e153636b4f365b5baab90f6dc8d99d6
#
_entry.id   2e153636b4f365b5baab90f6dc8d99d6
#
_cell.length_a   1.000
_cell.length_b   1.000
_cell.length_c   1.000
_cell.angle_alpha   90.00
_cell.angle_beta   90.00
_cell.angle_gamma   90.00
#
_symmetry.space_group_name_H-M   'P 1'
#
loop_
_entity.id
_entity.type
_entity.pdbx_description
1 polymer ?
#
loop_
_entity_poly.entity_id
_entity_poly.type
_entity_poly.pdbx_seq_one_letter_code
_entity_poly.pdbx_strand_id
1 'polypeptide(L)'
;IACFMTKPFMGVSASGCHTNMSLWKGGKIKTNKLGHKSLPGVEEVFGYVEGGTNTFMPDTKDMQLPGKIGLQSIAGIMEHLPALTALGSSTVNSYRRLWDQGFWAPVYADWGYQNRTCGLRVSAPGRFEYRSVDSMHNPYLLGAALLKACDHGISNKMKPADPESRNIY
;
A
#
# COMPACT_ATOMS: atom_id res chain seq x y z
N ILE A 1 -18.29 -7.61 -19.85
CA ILE A 1 -16.84 -7.80 -19.97
C ILE A 1 -16.18 -6.85 -18.98
N ALA A 2 -15.31 -7.36 -18.09
CA ALA A 2 -14.50 -6.55 -17.20
C ALA A 2 -13.13 -6.27 -17.84
N CYS A 3 -12.65 -5.02 -17.74
CA CYS A 3 -11.34 -4.62 -18.23
C CYS A 3 -10.52 -4.06 -17.06
N PHE A 4 -9.37 -4.67 -16.81
CA PHE A 4 -8.44 -4.26 -15.75
C PHE A 4 -7.22 -3.49 -16.28
N MET A 5 -7.28 -3.02 -17.53
CA MET A 5 -6.23 -2.18 -18.09
C MET A 5 -5.95 -0.97 -17.20
N THR A 6 -4.69 -0.72 -16.92
CA THR A 6 -4.27 0.34 -15.98
C THR A 6 -4.59 1.73 -16.51
N LYS A 7 -4.22 2.00 -17.77
CA LYS A 7 -4.37 3.30 -18.41
C LYS A 7 -4.87 3.11 -19.86
N PRO A 8 -6.16 2.83 -20.08
CA PRO A 8 -6.70 2.61 -21.42
C PRO A 8 -6.69 3.88 -22.28
N PHE A 9 -6.84 5.06 -21.66
CA PHE A 9 -6.88 6.36 -22.35
C PHE A 9 -5.90 7.35 -21.72
N MET A 10 -5.23 8.15 -22.55
CA MET A 10 -4.39 9.26 -22.08
C MET A 10 -5.28 10.46 -21.68
N GLY A 11 -4.75 11.33 -20.83
CA GLY A 11 -5.43 12.54 -20.41
C GLY A 11 -6.58 12.34 -19.42
N VAL A 12 -6.78 11.12 -18.89
CA VAL A 12 -7.77 10.81 -17.84
C VAL A 12 -7.13 10.01 -16.72
N SER A 13 -7.77 9.95 -15.56
CA SER A 13 -7.27 9.15 -14.43
C SER A 13 -7.12 7.68 -14.81
N ALA A 14 -6.08 7.06 -14.29
CA ALA A 14 -5.79 5.65 -14.46
C ALA A 14 -6.35 4.80 -13.31
N SER A 15 -6.36 3.50 -13.50
CA SER A 15 -6.68 2.54 -12.44
C SER A 15 -5.53 2.43 -11.45
N GLY A 16 -5.80 2.56 -10.16
CA GLY A 16 -4.89 2.27 -9.07
C GLY A 16 -5.49 1.20 -8.15
N CYS A 17 -4.67 0.33 -7.60
CA CYS A 17 -5.08 -0.67 -6.62
C CYS A 17 -4.30 -0.47 -5.31
N HIS A 18 -4.48 0.69 -4.68
CA HIS A 18 -3.71 1.07 -3.51
C HIS A 18 -3.84 0.06 -2.38
N THR A 19 -2.71 -0.40 -1.86
CA THR A 19 -2.65 -1.41 -0.81
C THR A 19 -2.46 -0.74 0.55
N ASN A 20 -3.50 -0.77 1.38
CA ASN A 20 -3.43 -0.29 2.76
C ASN A 20 -2.90 -1.39 3.67
N MET A 21 -1.95 -1.05 4.54
CA MET A 21 -1.28 -1.99 5.42
C MET A 21 -1.31 -1.51 6.88
N SER A 22 -1.55 -2.46 7.77
CA SER A 22 -1.32 -2.35 9.21
C SER A 22 -0.79 -3.67 9.73
N LEU A 23 0.06 -3.63 10.76
CA LEU A 23 0.63 -4.83 11.36
C LEU A 23 0.15 -4.96 12.80
N TRP A 24 -0.35 -6.15 13.15
CA TRP A 24 -0.95 -6.40 14.46
C TRP A 24 -0.19 -7.47 15.23
N LYS A 25 0.02 -7.23 16.51
CA LYS A 25 0.60 -8.19 17.45
C LYS A 25 -0.50 -8.76 18.35
N GLY A 26 -0.59 -10.08 18.42
CA GLY A 26 -1.66 -10.78 19.13
C GLY A 26 -3.00 -10.66 18.40
N GLY A 27 -4.08 -10.93 19.11
CA GLY A 27 -5.43 -11.00 18.53
C GLY A 27 -5.73 -12.34 17.87
N LYS A 28 -6.99 -12.51 17.49
CA LYS A 28 -7.48 -13.71 16.81
C LYS A 28 -8.02 -13.33 15.45
N ILE A 29 -7.57 -14.03 14.43
CA ILE A 29 -8.17 -13.89 13.10
C ILE A 29 -9.54 -14.54 13.12
N LYS A 30 -10.56 -13.77 12.82
CA LYS A 30 -11.93 -14.22 12.61
C LYS A 30 -12.31 -14.05 11.16
N THR A 31 -13.05 -15.00 10.64
CA THR A 31 -13.58 -14.94 9.27
C THR A 31 -15.10 -14.90 9.35
N ASN A 32 -15.69 -13.93 8.67
CA ASN A 32 -17.13 -13.91 8.42
C ASN A 32 -17.38 -14.39 6.99
N LYS A 33 -18.30 -15.34 6.85
CA LYS A 33 -18.82 -15.74 5.54
C LYS A 33 -20.06 -14.89 5.26
N LEU A 34 -19.99 -14.05 4.23
CA LEU A 34 -21.13 -13.36 3.68
C LEU A 34 -21.62 -14.16 2.47
N GLY A 35 -22.76 -14.83 2.64
CA GLY A 35 -23.44 -15.44 1.49
C GLY A 35 -23.96 -14.36 0.56
N HIS A 36 -23.60 -14.41 -0.71
CA HIS A 36 -24.13 -13.47 -1.69
C HIS A 36 -25.50 -13.95 -2.18
N LYS A 37 -26.56 -13.22 -1.85
CA LYS A 37 -27.94 -13.58 -2.22
C LYS A 37 -28.15 -13.73 -3.74
N SER A 38 -27.37 -13.03 -4.54
CA SER A 38 -27.49 -13.02 -6.01
C SER A 38 -26.62 -14.06 -6.72
N LEU A 39 -25.70 -14.72 -6.01
CA LEU A 39 -24.77 -15.70 -6.56
C LEU A 39 -24.69 -16.89 -5.60
N PRO A 40 -25.67 -17.83 -5.65
CA PRO A 40 -25.64 -19.03 -4.81
C PRO A 40 -24.35 -19.82 -5.03
N GLY A 41 -23.67 -20.18 -3.95
CA GLY A 41 -22.39 -20.90 -3.99
C GLY A 41 -21.14 -20.01 -4.00
N VAL A 42 -21.29 -18.69 -4.07
CA VAL A 42 -20.16 -17.75 -3.86
C VAL A 42 -20.21 -17.29 -2.40
N GLU A 43 -19.22 -17.70 -1.64
CA GLU A 43 -19.01 -17.23 -0.27
C GLU A 43 -17.86 -16.21 -0.28
N GLU A 44 -18.14 -14.97 0.06
CA GLU A 44 -17.09 -14.00 0.36
C GLU A 44 -16.60 -14.21 1.81
N VAL A 45 -15.31 -14.48 1.95
CA VAL A 45 -14.67 -14.64 3.24
C VAL A 45 -13.91 -13.37 3.58
N PHE A 46 -14.44 -12.59 4.53
CA PHE A 46 -13.71 -11.45 5.09
C PHE A 46 -13.02 -11.88 6.37
N GLY A 47 -11.68 -11.72 6.39
CA GLY A 47 -10.90 -11.85 7.62
C GLY A 47 -10.85 -10.51 8.36
N TYR A 48 -11.03 -10.55 9.67
CA TYR A 48 -10.74 -9.42 10.55
C TYR A 48 -10.01 -9.88 11.80
N VAL A 49 -9.29 -8.97 12.44
CA VAL A 49 -8.57 -9.27 13.68
C VAL A 49 -9.41 -8.79 14.86
N GLU A 50 -9.77 -9.71 15.76
CA GLU A 50 -10.43 -9.39 17.01
C GLU A 50 -9.40 -9.29 18.13
N GLY A 51 -9.31 -8.14 18.75
CA GLY A 51 -8.30 -7.84 19.76
C GLY A 51 -6.92 -7.63 19.15
N GLY A 52 -5.87 -7.67 19.98
CA GLY A 52 -4.51 -7.39 19.57
C GLY A 52 -4.15 -5.91 19.60
N THR A 53 -2.89 -5.60 19.27
CA THR A 53 -2.35 -4.25 19.26
C THR A 53 -1.78 -3.93 17.87
N ASN A 54 -2.24 -2.84 17.27
CA ASN A 54 -1.68 -2.34 16.02
C ASN A 54 -0.28 -1.74 16.29
N THR A 55 0.75 -2.38 15.74
CA THR A 55 2.15 -1.99 15.95
C THR A 55 2.59 -0.78 15.14
N PHE A 56 1.75 -0.30 14.21
CA PHE A 56 1.98 0.93 13.45
C PHE A 56 1.40 2.16 14.14
N MET A 57 0.64 1.98 15.23
CA MET A 57 0.13 3.12 16.01
C MET A 57 1.28 3.97 16.55
N PRO A 58 1.10 5.29 16.60
CA PRO A 58 2.09 6.20 17.17
C PRO A 58 2.50 5.80 18.59
N ASP A 59 3.79 5.91 18.88
CA ASP A 59 4.33 5.72 20.23
C ASP A 59 4.14 6.98 21.10
N THR A 60 3.71 8.09 20.50
CA THR A 60 3.54 9.41 21.12
C THR A 60 2.12 9.92 20.93
N LYS A 61 1.81 11.07 21.60
CA LYS A 61 0.55 11.78 21.40
C LYS A 61 0.40 12.42 20.00
N ASP A 62 1.49 12.48 19.24
CA ASP A 62 1.45 12.90 17.85
C ASP A 62 0.87 11.77 16.99
N MET A 63 -0.43 11.87 16.74
CA MET A 63 -1.19 10.88 15.97
C MET A 63 -0.83 10.85 14.48
N GLN A 64 0.04 11.72 13.99
CA GLN A 64 0.47 11.74 12.59
C GLN A 64 1.66 10.80 12.35
N LEU A 65 2.56 10.69 13.32
CA LEU A 65 3.76 9.85 13.20
C LEU A 65 3.41 8.37 13.34
N PRO A 66 3.79 7.49 12.40
CA PRO A 66 3.74 6.06 12.64
C PRO A 66 4.65 5.69 13.81
N GLY A 67 4.25 4.66 14.56
CA GLY A 67 5.10 4.10 15.60
C GLY A 67 6.42 3.55 15.04
N LYS A 68 7.36 3.23 15.92
CA LYS A 68 8.70 2.74 15.55
C LYS A 68 8.67 1.61 14.51
N ILE A 69 7.79 0.63 14.69
CA ILE A 69 7.65 -0.51 13.76
C ILE A 69 7.10 -0.03 12.40
N GLY A 70 6.17 0.91 12.41
CA GLY A 70 5.64 1.51 11.19
C GLY A 70 6.72 2.26 10.39
N LEU A 71 7.55 3.08 11.06
CA LEU A 71 8.67 3.77 10.42
C LEU A 71 9.72 2.80 9.86
N GLN A 72 10.05 1.74 10.58
CA GLN A 72 10.94 0.70 10.09
C GLN A 72 10.38 -0.02 8.85
N SER A 73 9.08 -0.31 8.85
CA SER A 73 8.39 -0.90 7.70
C SER A 73 8.41 0.03 6.48
N ILE A 74 8.17 1.33 6.69
CA ILE A 74 8.28 2.35 5.65
C ILE A 74 9.69 2.36 5.07
N ALA A 75 10.73 2.36 5.90
CA ALA A 75 12.11 2.35 5.45
C ALA A 75 12.43 1.13 4.58
N GLY A 76 11.98 -0.06 4.98
CA GLY A 76 12.16 -1.28 4.18
C GLY A 76 11.43 -1.24 2.85
N ILE A 77 10.21 -0.69 2.82
CA ILE A 77 9.47 -0.51 1.55
C ILE A 77 10.18 0.52 0.65
N MET A 78 10.66 1.63 1.21
CA MET A 78 11.37 2.66 0.43
C MET A 78 12.65 2.13 -0.22
N GLU A 79 13.42 1.35 0.50
CA GLU A 79 14.63 0.69 -0.02
C GLU A 79 14.32 -0.19 -1.24
N HIS A 80 13.20 -0.89 -1.21
CA HIS A 80 12.80 -1.81 -2.27
C HIS A 80 11.76 -1.26 -3.24
N LEU A 81 11.38 0.02 -3.13
CA LEU A 81 10.25 0.58 -3.89
C LEU A 81 10.42 0.45 -5.41
N PRO A 82 11.61 0.63 -6.01
CA PRO A 82 11.79 0.39 -7.44
C PRO A 82 11.48 -1.06 -7.85
N ALA A 83 11.95 -2.04 -7.08
CA ALA A 83 11.67 -3.45 -7.32
C ALA A 83 10.20 -3.80 -7.08
N LEU A 84 9.60 -3.25 -6.02
CA LEU A 84 8.17 -3.41 -5.72
C LEU A 84 7.29 -2.82 -6.82
N THR A 85 7.73 -1.73 -7.47
CA THR A 85 7.02 -1.13 -8.60
C THR A 85 6.98 -2.08 -9.79
N ALA A 86 8.02 -2.87 -10.03
CA ALA A 86 8.01 -3.89 -11.09
C ALA A 86 6.94 -4.97 -10.87
N LEU A 87 6.60 -5.28 -9.62
CA LEU A 87 5.51 -6.20 -9.26
C LEU A 87 4.14 -5.51 -9.24
N GLY A 88 4.08 -4.28 -8.74
CA GLY A 88 2.84 -3.52 -8.57
C GLY A 88 2.35 -2.85 -9.86
N SER A 89 3.26 -2.53 -10.78
CA SER A 89 3.00 -1.88 -12.07
C SER A 89 3.68 -2.67 -13.18
N SER A 90 3.24 -3.91 -13.38
CA SER A 90 3.96 -4.98 -14.08
C SER A 90 3.79 -4.99 -15.61
N THR A 91 2.99 -4.09 -16.19
CA THR A 91 2.71 -4.07 -17.62
C THR A 91 3.22 -2.81 -18.32
N VAL A 92 3.40 -2.86 -19.63
CA VAL A 92 3.71 -1.67 -20.44
C VAL A 92 2.65 -0.58 -20.26
N ASN A 93 1.38 -0.98 -20.12
CA ASN A 93 0.29 -0.03 -19.87
C ASN A 93 0.37 0.61 -18.47
N SER A 94 0.97 -0.06 -17.50
CA SER A 94 1.23 0.49 -16.16
C SER A 94 2.16 1.71 -16.21
N TYR A 95 3.17 1.69 -17.08
CA TYR A 95 4.08 2.84 -17.25
C TYR A 95 3.35 4.08 -17.78
N ARG A 96 2.30 3.94 -18.58
CA ARG A 96 1.48 5.07 -19.03
C ARG A 96 0.79 5.76 -17.87
N ARG A 97 0.39 5.03 -16.83
CA ARG A 97 -0.15 5.60 -15.59
C ARG A 97 0.90 6.44 -14.86
N LEU A 98 2.13 5.94 -14.75
CA LEU A 98 3.22 6.64 -14.06
C LEU A 98 3.77 7.82 -14.88
N TRP A 99 3.69 7.74 -16.21
CA TRP A 99 4.20 8.75 -17.13
C TRP A 99 3.25 9.96 -17.28
N ASP A 100 1.95 9.75 -17.23
CA ASP A 100 0.95 10.81 -17.43
C ASP A 100 0.79 11.60 -16.12
N GLN A 101 1.52 12.69 -16.01
CA GLN A 101 1.62 13.50 -14.79
C GLN A 101 0.28 14.17 -14.44
N GLY A 102 0.12 14.51 -13.16
CA GLY A 102 -1.04 15.25 -12.67
C GLY A 102 -2.25 14.40 -12.30
N PHE A 103 -2.18 13.07 -12.45
CA PHE A 103 -3.28 12.15 -12.10
C PHE A 103 -3.05 11.35 -10.83
N TRP A 104 -2.27 11.90 -9.89
CA TRP A 104 -2.03 11.34 -8.55
C TRP A 104 -1.37 9.96 -8.54
N ALA A 105 -0.71 9.56 -9.63
CA ALA A 105 0.16 8.39 -9.65
C ALA A 105 1.56 8.78 -9.16
N PRO A 106 2.21 7.99 -8.31
CA PRO A 106 3.52 8.32 -7.80
C PRO A 106 4.59 8.11 -8.89
N VAL A 107 5.46 9.10 -9.06
CA VAL A 107 6.59 9.06 -10.00
C VAL A 107 7.91 8.81 -9.26
N TYR A 108 8.02 9.34 -8.05
CA TYR A 108 9.22 9.26 -7.22
C TYR A 108 9.07 8.25 -6.08
N ALA A 109 10.21 7.69 -5.67
CA ALA A 109 10.32 6.77 -4.55
C ALA A 109 10.38 7.55 -3.24
N ASP A 110 9.23 8.07 -2.82
CA ASP A 110 9.10 8.90 -1.62
C ASP A 110 7.92 8.49 -0.75
N TRP A 111 7.91 8.95 0.49
CA TRP A 111 6.81 8.75 1.41
C TRP A 111 6.42 10.05 2.10
N GLY A 112 5.17 10.19 2.50
CA GLY A 112 4.71 11.40 3.19
C GLY A 112 3.36 11.25 3.87
N TYR A 113 3.03 12.26 4.70
CA TYR A 113 1.74 12.36 5.37
C TYR A 113 0.70 12.94 4.42
N GLN A 114 -0.42 12.23 4.26
CA GLN A 114 -1.52 12.64 3.39
C GLN A 114 -1.07 13.06 1.97
N ASN A 115 0.14 12.73 1.58
CA ASN A 115 0.72 13.11 0.30
C ASN A 115 0.41 12.05 -0.78
N ARG A 116 -0.50 12.38 -1.69
CA ARG A 116 -0.94 11.48 -2.77
C ARG A 116 0.04 11.42 -3.94
N THR A 117 1.10 12.24 -3.93
CA THR A 117 2.15 12.20 -4.97
C THR A 117 3.28 11.25 -4.63
N CYS A 118 3.37 10.79 -3.38
CA CYS A 118 4.36 9.83 -2.93
C CYS A 118 3.98 8.37 -3.25
N GLY A 119 5.00 7.53 -3.40
CA GLY A 119 4.84 6.08 -3.57
C GLY A 119 4.25 5.40 -2.34
N LEU A 120 4.49 5.97 -1.15
CA LEU A 120 3.89 5.52 0.09
C LEU A 120 3.31 6.72 0.86
N ARG A 121 2.05 6.58 1.26
CA ARG A 121 1.31 7.62 1.98
C ARG A 121 0.89 7.12 3.35
N VAL A 122 1.23 7.85 4.39
CA VAL A 122 0.62 7.67 5.71
C VAL A 122 -0.74 8.36 5.68
N SER A 123 -1.81 7.57 5.56
CA SER A 123 -3.17 8.06 5.32
C SER A 123 -4.00 8.20 6.58
N ALA A 124 -3.61 7.51 7.66
CA ALA A 124 -4.24 7.59 8.97
C ALA A 124 -3.29 7.00 10.03
N PRO A 125 -3.49 7.28 11.33
CA PRO A 125 -2.77 6.62 12.41
C PRO A 125 -2.86 5.09 12.28
N GLY A 126 -1.74 4.42 12.49
CA GLY A 126 -1.67 2.95 12.50
C GLY A 126 -1.77 2.26 11.14
N ARG A 127 -1.72 2.99 10.03
CA ARG A 127 -1.66 2.42 8.68
C ARG A 127 -0.96 3.31 7.68
N PHE A 128 -0.44 2.71 6.63
CA PHE A 128 0.02 3.41 5.45
C PHE A 128 -0.51 2.74 4.17
N GLU A 129 -0.45 3.46 3.08
CA GLU A 129 -0.96 3.10 1.77
C GLU A 129 0.21 3.03 0.78
N TYR A 130 0.47 1.84 0.23
CA TYR A 130 1.38 1.65 -0.91
C TYR A 130 0.65 2.02 -2.20
N ARG A 131 1.24 2.90 -3.03
CA ARG A 131 0.54 3.55 -4.14
C ARG A 131 1.13 3.23 -5.52
N SER A 132 2.37 2.71 -5.58
CA SER A 132 3.02 2.31 -6.83
C SER A 132 2.47 0.97 -7.35
N VAL A 133 1.15 0.88 -7.43
CA VAL A 133 0.42 -0.34 -7.78
C VAL A 133 -0.84 -0.03 -8.58
N ASP A 134 -1.15 -0.86 -9.54
CA ASP A 134 -2.36 -0.77 -10.36
C ASP A 134 -3.15 -2.09 -10.40
N SER A 135 -4.25 -2.11 -11.13
CA SER A 135 -5.17 -3.24 -11.16
C SER A 135 -4.66 -4.47 -11.94
N MET A 136 -3.54 -4.37 -12.63
CA MET A 136 -2.94 -5.49 -13.39
C MET A 136 -1.92 -6.31 -12.58
N HIS A 137 -1.62 -5.91 -11.34
CA HIS A 137 -0.67 -6.62 -10.49
C HIS A 137 -1.19 -7.99 -10.05
N ASN A 138 -0.27 -8.88 -9.71
CA ASN A 138 -0.61 -10.11 -9.00
C ASN A 138 -0.65 -9.82 -7.49
N PRO A 139 -1.84 -9.91 -6.83
CA PRO A 139 -2.00 -9.52 -5.43
C PRO A 139 -1.22 -10.42 -4.46
N TYR A 140 -1.01 -11.68 -4.80
CA TYR A 140 -0.26 -12.61 -3.97
C TYR A 140 1.24 -12.30 -3.99
N LEU A 141 1.80 -12.04 -5.18
CA LEU A 141 3.22 -11.69 -5.32
C LEU A 141 3.52 -10.34 -4.68
N LEU A 142 2.69 -9.34 -4.94
CA LEU A 142 2.88 -8.01 -4.34
C LEU A 142 2.73 -8.05 -2.82
N GLY A 143 1.71 -8.75 -2.31
CA GLY A 143 1.51 -8.92 -0.87
C GLY A 143 2.70 -9.57 -0.19
N ALA A 144 3.22 -10.66 -0.74
CA ALA A 144 4.42 -11.33 -0.23
C ALA A 144 5.66 -10.42 -0.25
N ALA A 145 5.86 -9.67 -1.34
CA ALA A 145 6.99 -8.76 -1.48
C ALA A 145 6.91 -7.57 -0.51
N LEU A 146 5.72 -6.99 -0.32
CA LEU A 146 5.50 -5.92 0.67
C LEU A 146 5.77 -6.40 2.09
N LEU A 147 5.29 -7.59 2.46
CA LEU A 147 5.56 -8.18 3.77
C LEU A 147 7.05 -8.42 3.97
N LYS A 148 7.75 -8.90 2.95
CA LYS A 148 9.20 -9.14 3.01
C LYS A 148 9.99 -7.82 3.10
N ALA A 149 9.56 -6.78 2.42
CA ALA A 149 10.16 -5.45 2.54
C ALA A 149 9.96 -4.86 3.94
N CYS A 150 8.77 -5.01 4.52
CA CYS A 150 8.51 -4.62 5.92
C CYS A 150 9.43 -5.40 6.89
N ASP A 151 9.51 -6.72 6.74
CA ASP A 151 10.37 -7.58 7.55
C ASP A 151 11.85 -7.16 7.46
N HIS A 152 12.33 -6.85 6.25
CA HIS A 152 13.68 -6.33 6.05
C HIS A 152 13.92 -5.04 6.84
N GLY A 153 13.01 -4.07 6.76
CA GLY A 153 13.11 -2.82 7.49
C GLY A 153 13.09 -3.00 9.01
N ILE A 154 12.20 -3.86 9.51
CA ILE A 154 12.05 -4.15 10.94
C ILE A 154 13.29 -4.90 11.47
N SER A 155 13.71 -5.97 10.79
CA SER A 155 14.83 -6.82 11.22
C SER A 155 16.15 -6.06 11.25
N ASN A 156 16.35 -5.12 10.32
CA ASN A 156 17.55 -4.28 10.25
C ASN A 156 17.40 -2.94 11.00
N LYS A 157 16.26 -2.70 11.68
CA LYS A 157 16.00 -1.47 12.44
C LYS A 157 16.22 -0.21 11.61
N MET A 158 15.83 -0.26 10.36
CA MET A 158 16.03 0.81 9.39
C MET A 158 15.26 2.07 9.78
N LYS A 159 15.73 3.21 9.29
CA LYS A 159 15.06 4.50 9.45
C LYS A 159 14.76 5.06 8.06
N PRO A 160 13.54 5.52 7.78
CA PRO A 160 13.24 6.19 6.53
C PRO A 160 13.90 7.58 6.49
N ALA A 161 14.06 8.14 5.30
CA ALA A 161 14.33 9.56 5.13
C ALA A 161 13.16 10.40 5.68
N ASP A 162 13.35 11.72 5.76
CA ASP A 162 12.30 12.64 6.18
C ASP A 162 11.09 12.56 5.23
N PRO A 163 9.86 12.73 5.73
CA PRO A 163 8.67 12.65 4.92
C PRO A 163 8.58 13.82 3.93
N GLU A 164 8.20 13.53 2.70
CA GLU A 164 7.98 14.53 1.67
C GLU A 164 6.64 15.26 1.86
N SER A 165 6.69 16.57 1.97
CA SER A 165 5.52 17.43 2.16
C SER A 165 5.10 18.17 0.89
N ARG A 166 5.98 18.22 -0.12
CA ARG A 166 5.73 18.93 -1.38
C ARG A 166 4.92 18.08 -2.35
N ASN A 167 4.31 18.73 -3.31
CA ASN A 167 3.81 18.07 -4.51
C ASN A 167 4.99 17.76 -5.42
N ILE A 168 5.25 16.48 -5.65
CA ILE A 168 6.43 15.96 -6.36
C ILE A 168 6.07 15.28 -7.70
N TYR A 169 5.18 15.86 -8.44
CA TYR A 169 4.95 15.40 -9.82
C TYR A 169 6.11 15.72 -10.74
#